data_8c2683d1e043fa03420764559dd0042b
#
_entry.id   8c2683d1e043fa03420764559dd0042b
#
_cell.length_a   1.000
_cell.length_b   1.000
_cell.length_c   1.000
_cell.angle_alpha   90.00
_cell.angle_beta   90.00
_cell.angle_gamma   90.00
#
_symmetry.space_group_name_H-M   'P 1'
#
loop_
_entity.id
_entity.type
_entity.pdbx_description
1 polymer ?
#
loop_
_entity_poly.entity_id
_entity_poly.type
_entity_poly.pdbx_seq_one_letter_code
_entity_poly.pdbx_strand_id
1 'polypeptide(L)' 'MLRLLIADDEKIIRETMCSIIDWKSLDIEIVGVCKNGLEAYDAILDEYPDIVLTDIRM' A
#
# COMPACT_ATOMS: atom_id res chain seq x y z
N MET A 1 -1.39 13.62 8.22
CA MET A 1 -1.73 12.69 7.13
C MET A 1 -1.16 11.32 7.44
N LEU A 2 -2.00 10.29 7.45
CA LEU A 2 -1.53 8.93 7.67
C LEU A 2 -0.82 8.41 6.42
N ARG A 3 0.23 7.65 6.62
CA ARG A 3 1.04 7.10 5.52
C ARG A 3 0.70 5.64 5.33
N LEU A 4 0.29 5.27 4.12
CA LEU A 4 -0.23 3.95 3.79
C LEU A 4 0.68 3.24 2.81
N LEU A 5 0.97 1.99 3.08
CA LEU A 5 1.64 1.09 2.16
C LEU A 5 0.63 0.06 1.67
N ILE A 6 0.53 -0.12 0.35
CA ILE A 6 -0.33 -1.14 -0.27
C ILE A 6 0.54 -2.26 -0.81
N ALA A 7 0.18 -3.51 -0.51
CA ALA A 7 0.91 -4.66 -1.00
C ALA A 7 -0.07 -5.74 -1.46
N ASP A 8 0.03 -6.14 -2.73
CA ASP A 8 -0.81 -7.19 -3.31
C ASP A 8 -0.08 -7.75 -4.52
N ASP A 9 -0.15 -9.08 -4.72
CA ASP A 9 0.52 -9.72 -5.85
C ASP A 9 -0.23 -9.54 -7.17
N GLU A 10 -1.49 -9.11 -7.14
CA GLU A 10 -2.29 -8.89 -8.34
C GLU A 10 -2.26 -7.42 -8.75
N LYS A 11 -1.74 -7.17 -9.95
CA LYS A 11 -1.58 -5.82 -10.47
C LYS A 11 -2.91 -5.07 -10.56
N ILE A 12 -3.96 -5.73 -11.04
CA ILE A 12 -5.27 -5.11 -11.22
C ILE A 12 -5.84 -4.66 -9.87
N ILE A 13 -5.67 -5.49 -8.85
CA ILE A 13 -6.15 -5.15 -7.50
C ILE A 13 -5.37 -3.96 -6.93
N ARG A 14 -4.04 -3.95 -7.10
CA ARG A 14 -3.22 -2.82 -6.64
C ARG A 14 -3.67 -1.51 -7.29
N GLU A 15 -3.82 -1.52 -8.62
CA GLU A 15 -4.21 -0.33 -9.36
C GLU A 15 -5.62 0.12 -9.01
N THR A 16 -6.52 -0.84 -8.81
CA THR A 16 -7.90 -0.55 -8.41
C THR A 16 -7.95 0.12 -7.04
N MET A 17 -7.22 -0.41 -6.07
CA MET A 17 -7.18 0.20 -4.74
C MET A 17 -6.62 1.61 -4.76
N CYS A 18 -5.62 1.87 -5.61
CA CYS A 18 -5.03 3.20 -5.72
C CYS A 18 -5.96 4.21 -6.38
N SER A 19 -6.79 3.77 -7.34
CA SER A 19 -7.58 4.68 -8.16
C SER A 19 -9.02 4.85 -7.73
N ILE A 20 -9.65 3.82 -7.15
CA ILE A 20 -11.06 3.88 -6.77
C ILE A 20 -11.27 4.66 -5.48
N ILE A 21 -10.36 4.49 -4.53
CA ILE A 21 -10.49 5.13 -3.21
C ILE A 21 -9.80 6.48 -3.25
N ASP A 22 -10.52 7.52 -2.84
CA ASP A 22 -9.95 8.86 -2.72
C ASP A 22 -9.22 8.97 -1.37
N TRP A 23 -8.01 8.44 -1.35
CA TRP A 23 -7.18 8.42 -0.14
C TRP A 23 -6.90 9.81 0.40
N LYS A 24 -6.73 10.77 -0.49
CA LYS A 24 -6.43 12.14 -0.10
C LYS A 24 -7.57 12.76 0.69
N SER A 25 -8.82 12.47 0.33
CA SER A 25 -9.97 13.00 1.06
C SER A 25 -10.09 12.37 2.46
N LEU A 26 -9.47 11.19 2.67
CA LEU A 26 -9.41 10.53 3.96
C LEU A 26 -8.19 10.94 4.78
N ASP A 27 -7.43 11.91 4.28
CA ASP A 27 -6.18 12.36 4.89
C ASP A 27 -5.14 11.24 4.97
N ILE A 28 -5.06 10.43 3.90
CA ILE A 28 -4.13 9.32 3.78
C ILE A 28 -3.25 9.51 2.56
N GLU A 29 -1.94 9.32 2.74
CA GLU A 29 -0.98 9.39 1.66
C GLU A 29 -0.45 7.98 1.35
N ILE A 30 -0.51 7.55 0.08
CA ILE A 30 0.08 6.29 -0.33
C ILE A 30 1.58 6.51 -0.52
N VAL A 31 2.39 5.85 0.31
CA VAL A 31 3.84 6.01 0.28
C VAL A 31 4.55 4.88 -0.45
N GLY A 32 3.84 3.81 -0.77
CA GLY A 32 4.40 2.71 -1.53
C GLY A 32 3.34 1.75 -2.00
N VAL A 33 3.59 1.11 -3.16
CA VAL A 33 2.73 0.07 -3.72
C VAL A 33 3.64 -1.09 -4.11
N CYS A 34 3.45 -2.22 -3.46
CA CYS A 34 4.35 -3.36 -3.57
C CYS A 34 3.62 -4.57 -4.16
N LYS A 35 4.34 -5.41 -4.88
CA LYS A 35 3.76 -6.58 -5.55
C LYS A 35 3.94 -7.89 -4.79
N ASN A 36 4.75 -7.89 -3.75
CA ASN A 36 4.97 -9.08 -2.93
C ASN A 36 5.42 -8.69 -1.53
N GLY A 37 5.52 -9.70 -0.65
CA GLY A 37 5.88 -9.49 0.75
C GLY A 37 7.29 -8.98 0.95
N LEU A 38 8.24 -9.39 0.09
CA LEU A 38 9.62 -8.93 0.20
C LEU A 38 9.74 -7.45 -0.09
N GLU A 39 9.08 -6.99 -1.17
CA GLU A 39 9.03 -5.56 -1.48
C GLU A 39 8.36 -4.76 -0.36
N ALA A 40 7.28 -5.31 0.20
CA ALA A 40 6.58 -4.65 1.29
C ALA A 40 7.47 -4.54 2.53
N TYR A 41 8.22 -5.58 2.85
CA TYR A 41 9.16 -5.57 3.97
C TYR A 41 10.19 -4.46 3.81
N ASP A 42 10.82 -4.38 2.63
CA ASP A 42 11.81 -3.35 2.35
C ASP A 42 11.21 -1.95 2.44
N ALA A 43 10.00 -1.78 1.90
CA ALA A 43 9.32 -0.48 1.93
C ALA A 43 8.94 -0.08 3.35
N ILE A 44 8.55 -1.01 4.20
CA ILE A 44 8.26 -0.73 5.61
C ILE A 44 9.49 -0.17 6.32
N LEU A 45 10.65 -0.76 6.05
CA LEU A 45 11.89 -0.31 6.66
C LEU A 45 12.35 1.06 6.15
N ASP A 46 12.03 1.40 4.89
CA ASP A 46 12.41 2.68 4.30
C ASP A 46 11.43 3.79 4.63
N GLU A 47 10.13 3.50 4.58
CA GLU A 47 9.08 4.53 4.61
C GLU A 47 8.40 4.67 5.97
N TYR A 48 8.52 3.68 6.85
CA TYR A 48 7.86 3.68 8.16
C TYR A 48 6.38 4.04 8.06
N PRO A 49 5.57 3.28 7.29
CA PRO A 49 4.15 3.63 7.13
C PRO A 49 3.38 3.45 8.43
N ASP A 50 2.29 4.21 8.56
CA ASP A 50 1.37 4.07 9.69
C ASP A 50 0.44 2.87 9.50
N ILE A 51 0.11 2.56 8.24
CA ILE A 51 -0.84 1.50 7.89
C ILE A 51 -0.26 0.68 6.75
N VAL A 52 -0.41 -0.64 6.83
CA VAL A 52 -0.08 -1.55 5.73
C VAL A 52 -1.33 -2.31 5.34
N LEU A 53 -1.77 -2.13 4.10
CA LEU A 53 -2.91 -2.85 3.54
C LEU A 53 -2.38 -3.94 2.64
N THR A 54 -2.54 -5.20 3.05
CA THR A 54 -1.94 -6.33 2.35
C THR A 54 -2.90 -7.50 2.23
N ASP A 55 -2.75 -8.30 1.16
CA ASP A 55 -3.45 -9.56 1.00
C ASP A 55 -2.73 -10.61 1.86
N ILE A 56 -3.48 -11.28 2.72
CA ILE A 56 -2.91 -12.29 3.61
C ILE A 56 -2.45 -13.55 2.89
N ARG A 57 -2.83 -13.72 1.63
CA ARG A 57 -2.41 -14.86 0.81
C ARG A 57 -1.09 -14.63 0.09
N MET A 58 -0.53 -13.51 0.26
CA MET A 58 0.71 -13.10 -0.41
C MET A 58 1.94 -13.83 0.14
#